data_690b3969333ef9c11b659e4f09306bf2
#
_entry.id   690b3969333ef9c11b659e4f09306bf2
#
_cell.length_a   1.000
_cell.length_b   1.000
_cell.length_c   1.000
_cell.angle_alpha   90.00
_cell.angle_beta   90.00
_cell.angle_gamma   90.00
#
_symmetry.space_group_name_H-M   'P 1'
#
loop_
_entity.id
_entity.type
_entity.pdbx_description
1 polymer ?
#
loop_
_entity_poly.entity_id
_entity_poly.type
_entity_poly.pdbx_seq_one_letter_code
_entity_poly.pdbx_strand_id
1 'polypeptide(L)'
;MSLLCALGWLGGSWLIWELGSDGSIFIAVVFIIFLLILIVCLWLWQKNSFFRSYMSVSLRQIPAITRSTCLPISQLVSGKSEIDLKNMTLRVVACNMEMGQYIRGSGSNRRTVSFEEPVRPIILYSERVGHIPARQEIGNHFPGEVDFGPMFKALYPPLEISETHGLAVYWEVQLLHDEFIDHELKGPVDSIEVTDFFIK
;
A
#
# COMPACT_ATOMS: atom_id res chain seq x y z
N MET A 1 -11.88 17.27 17.30
CA MET A 1 -12.70 17.48 16.07
C MET A 1 -13.74 18.61 16.17
N SER A 2 -14.15 19.04 17.35
CA SER A 2 -15.22 20.04 17.52
C SER A 2 -14.82 21.52 17.25
N LEU A 3 -13.55 21.88 17.40
CA LEU A 3 -13.10 23.29 17.27
C LEU A 3 -13.01 23.75 15.80
N LEU A 4 -12.61 22.87 14.89
CA LEU A 4 -12.51 23.17 13.45
C LEU A 4 -13.89 23.34 12.79
N CYS A 5 -14.90 22.59 13.24
CA CYS A 5 -16.28 22.74 12.76
C CYS A 5 -16.91 24.06 13.23
N ALA A 6 -16.63 24.49 14.45
CA ALA A 6 -17.13 25.74 15.00
C ALA A 6 -16.52 26.97 14.30
N LEU A 7 -15.24 26.95 13.98
CA LEU A 7 -14.55 28.04 13.25
C LEU A 7 -15.05 28.16 11.80
N GLY A 8 -15.36 27.03 11.14
CA GLY A 8 -15.97 27.03 9.80
C GLY A 8 -17.38 27.64 9.78
N TRP A 9 -18.15 27.42 10.84
CA TRP A 9 -19.52 27.93 10.96
C TRP A 9 -19.57 29.44 11.22
N LEU A 10 -18.70 29.93 12.10
CA LEU A 10 -18.60 31.34 12.44
C LEU A 10 -18.01 32.19 11.29
N GLY A 11 -17.00 31.67 10.58
CA GLY A 11 -16.44 32.33 9.40
C GLY A 11 -17.39 32.39 8.20
N GLY A 12 -18.16 31.31 7.99
CA GLY A 12 -19.11 31.22 6.90
C GLY A 12 -20.32 32.16 7.07
N SER A 13 -20.84 32.30 8.28
CA SER A 13 -21.98 33.17 8.56
C SER A 13 -21.65 34.67 8.46
N TRP A 14 -20.43 35.06 8.80
CA TRP A 14 -19.95 36.45 8.68
C TRP A 14 -19.78 36.86 7.21
N LEU A 15 -19.22 36.01 6.38
CA LEU A 15 -19.07 36.23 4.94
C LEU A 15 -20.39 36.33 4.19
N ILE A 16 -21.41 35.58 4.62
CA ILE A 16 -22.77 35.59 4.00
C ILE A 16 -23.43 36.95 4.24
N TRP A 17 -23.20 37.59 5.36
CA TRP A 17 -23.80 38.90 5.66
C TRP A 17 -23.18 40.04 4.86
N GLU A 18 -21.88 39.98 4.58
CA GLU A 18 -21.17 41.12 3.96
C GLU A 18 -21.29 41.17 2.43
N LEU A 19 -21.67 40.07 1.76
CA LEU A 19 -21.65 39.94 0.29
C LEU A 19 -23.00 40.26 -0.42
N GLY A 20 -24.08 40.52 0.29
CA GLY A 20 -25.40 40.78 -0.34
C GLY A 20 -25.99 39.57 -1.06
N SER A 21 -27.21 39.69 -1.64
CA SER A 21 -27.97 38.55 -2.16
C SER A 21 -27.30 37.77 -3.29
N ASP A 22 -26.50 38.39 -4.13
CA ASP A 22 -25.83 37.71 -5.27
C ASP A 22 -24.55 36.98 -4.85
N GLY A 23 -23.87 37.44 -3.80
CA GLY A 23 -22.74 36.78 -3.20
C GLY A 23 -23.11 35.53 -2.38
N SER A 24 -24.34 35.51 -1.82
CA SER A 24 -24.79 34.40 -0.98
C SER A 24 -24.95 33.08 -1.75
N ILE A 25 -25.37 33.14 -3.01
CA ILE A 25 -25.50 31.95 -3.88
C ILE A 25 -24.12 31.37 -4.20
N PHE A 26 -23.16 32.22 -4.52
CA PHE A 26 -21.80 31.77 -4.82
C PHE A 26 -21.16 31.11 -3.59
N ILE A 27 -21.30 31.70 -2.39
CA ILE A 27 -20.79 31.13 -1.14
C ILE A 27 -21.48 29.80 -0.82
N ALA A 28 -22.80 29.71 -1.02
CA ALA A 28 -23.54 28.47 -0.80
C ALA A 28 -23.03 27.33 -1.73
N VAL A 29 -22.79 27.65 -3.01
CA VAL A 29 -22.25 26.67 -3.98
C VAL A 29 -20.84 26.23 -3.57
N VAL A 30 -19.95 27.16 -3.21
CA VAL A 30 -18.58 26.84 -2.75
C VAL A 30 -18.62 25.98 -1.48
N PHE A 31 -19.50 26.29 -0.54
CA PHE A 31 -19.69 25.52 0.68
C PHE A 31 -20.19 24.10 0.42
N ILE A 32 -21.15 23.93 -0.50
CA ILE A 32 -21.64 22.62 -0.91
C ILE A 32 -20.54 21.79 -1.56
N ILE A 33 -19.74 22.38 -2.45
CA ILE A 33 -18.60 21.70 -3.07
C ILE A 33 -17.57 21.27 -2.01
N PHE A 34 -17.24 22.15 -1.08
CA PHE A 34 -16.34 21.84 0.03
C PHE A 34 -16.85 20.69 0.90
N LEU A 35 -18.15 20.69 1.20
CA LEU A 35 -18.80 19.64 1.99
C LEU A 35 -18.78 18.29 1.26
N LEU A 36 -19.01 18.27 -0.05
CA LEU A 36 -18.91 17.08 -0.88
C LEU A 36 -17.46 16.54 -0.89
N ILE A 37 -16.48 17.40 -1.08
CA ILE A 37 -15.07 17.02 -1.02
C ILE A 37 -14.73 16.42 0.35
N LEU A 38 -15.19 17.06 1.43
CA LEU A 38 -14.97 16.57 2.79
C LEU A 38 -15.58 15.18 3.02
N ILE A 39 -16.82 14.95 2.54
CA ILE A 39 -17.48 13.65 2.61
C ILE A 39 -16.67 12.59 1.87
N VAL A 40 -16.24 12.88 0.64
CA VAL A 40 -15.41 11.96 -0.15
C VAL A 40 -14.08 11.68 0.55
N CYS A 41 -13.40 12.70 1.09
CA CYS A 41 -12.16 12.52 1.84
C CYS A 41 -12.36 11.67 3.10
N LEU A 42 -13.45 11.87 3.85
CA LEU A 42 -13.77 11.08 5.03
C LEU A 42 -14.09 9.62 4.66
N TRP A 43 -14.81 9.41 3.57
CA TRP A 43 -15.12 8.08 3.08
C TRP A 43 -13.87 7.32 2.62
N LEU A 44 -12.98 7.98 1.86
CA LEU A 44 -11.68 7.42 1.45
C LEU A 44 -10.80 7.13 2.67
N TRP A 45 -10.76 8.05 3.64
CA TRP A 45 -10.01 7.85 4.87
C TRP A 45 -10.54 6.67 5.68
N GLN A 46 -11.86 6.53 5.80
CA GLN A 46 -12.50 5.39 6.46
C GLN A 46 -12.14 4.07 5.78
N LYS A 47 -12.23 4.01 4.45
CA LYS A 47 -11.81 2.83 3.69
C LYS A 47 -10.33 2.50 3.88
N ASN A 48 -9.47 3.48 3.77
CA ASN A 48 -8.02 3.29 3.90
C ASN A 48 -7.60 2.94 5.35
N SER A 49 -8.36 3.37 6.35
CA SER A 49 -8.08 3.06 7.77
C SER A 49 -8.70 1.76 8.24
N PHE A 50 -9.55 1.11 7.43
CA PHE A 50 -10.25 -0.11 7.82
C PHE A 50 -9.29 -1.20 8.33
N PHE A 51 -8.30 -1.56 7.53
CA PHE A 51 -7.32 -2.58 7.93
C PHE A 51 -6.50 -2.15 9.16
N ARG A 52 -6.13 -0.87 9.26
CA ARG A 52 -5.40 -0.35 10.42
C ARG A 52 -6.22 -0.36 11.70
N SER A 53 -7.53 -0.17 11.59
CA SER A 53 -8.42 -0.11 12.74
C SER A 53 -8.85 -1.48 13.24
N TYR A 54 -8.97 -2.45 12.33
CA TYR A 54 -9.55 -3.75 12.65
C TYR A 54 -8.60 -4.94 12.50
N MET A 55 -7.44 -4.72 11.88
CA MET A 55 -6.43 -5.75 11.72
C MET A 55 -5.09 -5.32 12.30
N SER A 56 -4.51 -6.20 13.11
CA SER A 56 -3.12 -6.10 13.57
C SER A 56 -2.29 -7.14 12.81
N VAL A 57 -1.89 -6.81 11.59
CA VAL A 57 -1.17 -7.72 10.70
C VAL A 57 0.24 -7.23 10.45
N SER A 58 1.19 -8.15 10.50
CA SER A 58 2.59 -7.88 10.20
C SER A 58 3.26 -9.11 9.58
N LEU A 59 4.35 -8.88 8.85
CA LEU A 59 5.25 -9.99 8.53
C LEU A 59 5.94 -10.49 9.80
N ARG A 60 6.05 -11.80 9.93
CA ARG A 60 6.90 -12.41 10.95
C ARG A 60 8.36 -12.12 10.62
N GLN A 61 9.20 -12.26 11.64
CA GLN A 61 10.65 -12.27 11.42
C GLN A 61 11.01 -13.57 10.70
N ILE A 62 11.33 -13.45 9.42
CA ILE A 62 11.68 -14.57 8.55
C ILE A 62 13.20 -14.60 8.33
N PRO A 63 13.78 -15.80 8.10
CA PRO A 63 15.18 -15.91 7.70
C PRO A 63 15.41 -15.28 6.33
N ALA A 64 16.67 -15.13 5.95
CA ALA A 64 17.03 -14.71 4.60
C ALA A 64 16.37 -15.61 3.54
N ILE A 65 15.83 -15.01 2.51
CA ILE A 65 15.16 -15.71 1.42
C ILE A 65 16.20 -16.21 0.42
N THR A 66 16.18 -17.52 0.17
CA THR A 66 17.06 -18.21 -0.77
C THR A 66 16.26 -18.91 -1.88
N ARG A 67 16.93 -19.49 -2.88
CA ARG A 67 16.28 -20.25 -3.96
C ARG A 67 15.51 -21.47 -3.48
N SER A 68 15.88 -22.03 -2.35
CA SER A 68 15.24 -23.19 -1.74
C SER A 68 14.26 -22.83 -0.65
N THR A 69 14.05 -21.53 -0.39
CA THR A 69 13.13 -21.07 0.64
C THR A 69 11.69 -21.36 0.22
N CYS A 70 11.01 -22.14 1.07
CA CYS A 70 9.60 -22.45 0.97
C CYS A 70 9.00 -22.28 2.36
N LEU A 71 8.02 -21.37 2.49
CA LEU A 71 7.47 -20.97 3.78
C LEU A 71 5.95 -21.10 3.80
N PRO A 72 5.37 -21.80 4.79
CA PRO A 72 3.94 -21.76 5.01
C PRO A 72 3.45 -20.34 5.29
N ILE A 73 2.27 -20.01 4.79
CA ILE A 73 1.70 -18.67 5.00
C ILE A 73 1.58 -18.31 6.48
N SER A 74 1.29 -19.27 7.34
CA SER A 74 1.25 -19.10 8.79
C SER A 74 2.59 -18.68 9.43
N GLN A 75 3.71 -18.97 8.76
CA GLN A 75 5.04 -18.53 9.17
C GLN A 75 5.43 -17.18 8.55
N LEU A 76 4.76 -16.77 7.48
CA LEU A 76 5.02 -15.51 6.80
C LEU A 76 4.22 -14.35 7.41
N VAL A 77 2.94 -14.59 7.70
CA VAL A 77 2.00 -13.56 8.17
C VAL A 77 1.56 -13.85 9.59
N SER A 78 1.69 -12.87 10.47
CA SER A 78 1.14 -12.88 11.82
C SER A 78 0.12 -11.76 11.98
N GLY A 79 -0.84 -12.01 12.84
CA GLY A 79 -1.81 -11.00 13.21
C GLY A 79 -3.24 -11.51 13.20
N LYS A 80 -4.11 -10.70 13.84
CA LYS A 80 -5.51 -11.04 14.07
C LYS A 80 -6.41 -9.90 13.62
N SER A 81 -7.62 -10.24 13.23
CA SER A 81 -8.67 -9.27 13.00
C SER A 81 -9.60 -9.19 14.20
N GLU A 82 -10.01 -8.00 14.60
CA GLU A 82 -11.03 -7.80 15.63
C GLU A 82 -12.45 -8.11 15.14
N ILE A 83 -12.65 -8.18 13.84
CA ILE A 83 -13.94 -8.47 13.20
C ILE A 83 -13.83 -9.66 12.26
N ASP A 84 -14.97 -10.26 11.93
CA ASP A 84 -15.06 -11.27 10.90
C ASP A 84 -14.72 -10.68 9.53
N LEU A 85 -13.79 -11.31 8.82
CA LEU A 85 -13.40 -10.91 7.46
C LEU A 85 -14.01 -11.88 6.45
N LYS A 86 -14.55 -11.34 5.37
CA LYS A 86 -15.14 -12.12 4.28
C LYS A 86 -14.40 -11.82 2.98
N ASN A 87 -14.26 -12.86 2.15
CA ASN A 87 -13.68 -12.74 0.80
C ASN A 87 -12.29 -12.09 0.78
N MET A 88 -11.43 -12.52 1.68
CA MET A 88 -10.04 -12.07 1.71
C MET A 88 -9.20 -12.85 0.70
N THR A 89 -8.37 -12.13 -0.04
CA THR A 89 -7.32 -12.70 -0.87
C THR A 89 -5.96 -12.33 -0.29
N LEU A 90 -5.11 -13.32 -0.07
CA LEU A 90 -3.71 -13.11 0.25
C LEU A 90 -2.88 -13.42 -0.98
N ARG A 91 -2.01 -12.50 -1.35
CA ARG A 91 -1.13 -12.63 -2.49
C ARG A 91 0.30 -12.32 -2.06
N VAL A 92 1.26 -13.11 -2.53
CA VAL A 92 2.68 -12.80 -2.42
C VAL A 92 3.19 -12.50 -3.82
N VAL A 93 3.72 -11.31 -3.99
CA VAL A 93 4.22 -10.82 -5.28
C VAL A 93 5.68 -10.44 -5.14
N ALA A 94 6.42 -10.58 -6.23
CA ALA A 94 7.79 -10.10 -6.33
C ALA A 94 7.99 -9.37 -7.66
N CYS A 95 8.90 -8.41 -7.70
CA CYS A 95 9.21 -7.64 -8.88
C CYS A 95 10.66 -7.13 -8.83
N ASN A 96 11.16 -6.68 -9.97
CA ASN A 96 12.30 -5.77 -9.97
C ASN A 96 11.78 -4.36 -9.67
N MET A 97 12.43 -3.67 -8.75
CA MET A 97 12.21 -2.26 -8.49
C MET A 97 13.28 -1.46 -9.24
N GLU A 98 12.87 -0.77 -10.28
CA GLU A 98 13.73 0.13 -11.05
C GLU A 98 13.71 1.52 -10.42
N MET A 99 14.88 2.05 -10.09
CA MET A 99 15.05 3.35 -9.47
C MET A 99 15.98 4.21 -10.31
N GLY A 100 15.66 5.48 -10.46
CA GLY A 100 16.51 6.36 -11.24
C GLY A 100 16.13 7.83 -11.10
N GLN A 101 16.85 8.64 -11.87
CA GLN A 101 16.59 10.07 -11.95
C GLN A 101 16.59 10.52 -13.41
N TYR A 102 15.68 11.38 -13.76
CA TYR A 102 15.66 12.04 -15.06
C TYR A 102 15.42 13.54 -14.92
N ILE A 103 15.83 14.27 -15.95
CA ILE A 103 15.67 15.72 -15.98
C ILE A 103 14.38 16.06 -16.72
N ARG A 104 13.48 16.79 -16.06
CA ARG A 104 12.25 17.30 -16.64
C ARG A 104 12.30 18.82 -16.77
N GLY A 105 11.81 19.33 -17.89
CA GLY A 105 11.75 20.76 -18.20
C GLY A 105 12.94 21.27 -19.01
N SER A 106 12.92 22.54 -19.40
CA SER A 106 13.96 23.20 -20.19
C SER A 106 14.27 24.57 -19.61
N GLY A 107 15.48 25.07 -19.87
CA GLY A 107 15.92 26.38 -19.40
C GLY A 107 15.90 26.51 -17.89
N SER A 108 15.35 27.62 -17.36
CA SER A 108 15.26 27.90 -15.93
C SER A 108 14.28 27.01 -15.16
N ASN A 109 13.41 26.27 -15.85
CA ASN A 109 12.44 25.33 -15.24
C ASN A 109 12.94 23.88 -15.21
N ARG A 110 14.22 23.66 -15.43
CA ARG A 110 14.85 22.35 -15.37
C ARG A 110 14.89 21.83 -13.94
N ARG A 111 14.34 20.62 -13.73
CA ARG A 111 14.36 19.94 -12.41
C ARG A 111 14.71 18.48 -12.58
N THR A 112 15.42 17.94 -11.62
CA THR A 112 15.64 16.50 -11.50
C THR A 112 14.44 15.87 -10.81
N VAL A 113 13.93 14.78 -11.39
CA VAL A 113 12.81 13.98 -10.87
C VAL A 113 13.34 12.58 -10.61
N SER A 114 13.22 12.11 -9.37
CA SER A 114 13.48 10.72 -9.02
C SER A 114 12.24 9.87 -9.31
N PHE A 115 12.44 8.64 -9.73
CA PHE A 115 11.37 7.66 -9.91
C PHE A 115 11.75 6.33 -9.25
N GLU A 116 10.73 5.57 -8.89
CA GLU A 116 10.83 4.21 -8.37
C GLU A 116 9.62 3.45 -8.90
N GLU A 117 9.84 2.48 -9.79
CA GLU A 117 8.78 1.79 -10.50
C GLU A 117 8.96 0.27 -10.43
N PRO A 118 7.91 -0.49 -10.05
CA PRO A 118 7.94 -1.93 -10.12
C PRO A 118 7.88 -2.40 -11.58
N VAL A 119 8.85 -3.22 -11.97
CA VAL A 119 8.91 -3.84 -13.29
C VAL A 119 8.96 -5.36 -13.17
N ARG A 120 8.41 -6.07 -14.17
CA ARG A 120 8.37 -7.54 -14.23
C ARG A 120 7.74 -8.19 -12.99
N PRO A 121 6.51 -7.80 -12.59
CA PRO A 121 5.84 -8.40 -11.44
C PRO A 121 5.56 -9.89 -11.72
N ILE A 122 5.78 -10.71 -10.68
CA ILE A 122 5.40 -12.13 -10.68
C ILE A 122 4.61 -12.43 -9.41
N ILE A 123 3.64 -13.32 -9.52
CA ILE A 123 2.86 -13.82 -8.40
C ILE A 123 3.47 -15.12 -7.94
N LEU A 124 3.97 -15.16 -6.70
CA LEU A 124 4.54 -16.36 -6.08
C LEU A 124 3.45 -17.20 -5.41
N TYR A 125 2.42 -16.54 -4.91
CA TYR A 125 1.29 -17.17 -4.24
C TYR A 125 0.06 -16.28 -4.38
N SER A 126 -1.13 -16.89 -4.53
CA SER A 126 -2.40 -16.18 -4.50
C SER A 126 -3.50 -17.15 -4.10
N GLU A 127 -4.17 -16.88 -2.99
CA GLU A 127 -5.26 -17.71 -2.48
C GLU A 127 -6.38 -16.83 -1.91
N ARG A 128 -7.62 -17.26 -2.10
CA ARG A 128 -8.82 -16.57 -1.61
C ARG A 128 -9.53 -17.42 -0.56
N VAL A 129 -9.81 -16.80 0.59
CA VAL A 129 -10.53 -17.41 1.70
C VAL A 129 -11.88 -16.72 1.89
N GLY A 130 -12.95 -17.49 1.94
CA GLY A 130 -14.32 -16.96 2.02
C GLY A 130 -14.64 -16.30 3.36
N HIS A 131 -14.11 -16.81 4.48
CA HIS A 131 -14.39 -16.31 5.82
C HIS A 131 -13.21 -16.54 6.76
N ILE A 132 -12.83 -15.50 7.48
CA ILE A 132 -11.86 -15.54 8.57
C ILE A 132 -12.57 -15.02 9.83
N PRO A 133 -12.79 -15.85 10.85
CA PRO A 133 -13.43 -15.42 12.11
C PRO A 133 -12.61 -14.37 12.85
N ALA A 134 -13.30 -13.51 13.60
CA ALA A 134 -12.65 -12.52 14.45
C ALA A 134 -11.68 -13.17 15.46
N ARG A 135 -10.61 -12.46 15.78
CA ARG A 135 -9.58 -12.81 16.78
C ARG A 135 -8.76 -14.06 16.48
N GLN A 136 -8.88 -14.62 15.27
CA GLN A 136 -8.03 -15.72 14.84
C GLN A 136 -6.83 -15.21 14.03
N GLU A 137 -5.74 -15.99 14.03
CA GLU A 137 -4.55 -15.70 13.25
C GLU A 137 -4.87 -15.79 11.75
N ILE A 138 -4.67 -14.69 11.04
CA ILE A 138 -5.03 -14.58 9.62
C ILE A 138 -4.24 -15.57 8.75
N GLY A 139 -2.93 -15.68 9.00
CA GLY A 139 -2.06 -16.58 8.22
C GLY A 139 -2.47 -18.05 8.27
N ASN A 140 -3.13 -18.50 9.34
CA ASN A 140 -3.55 -19.91 9.48
C ASN A 140 -4.76 -20.27 8.59
N HIS A 141 -5.46 -19.30 8.05
CA HIS A 141 -6.62 -19.52 7.17
C HIS A 141 -6.23 -19.69 5.70
N PHE A 142 -4.98 -19.39 5.35
CA PHE A 142 -4.48 -19.54 4.00
C PHE A 142 -3.66 -20.83 3.89
N PRO A 143 -4.11 -21.80 3.07
CA PRO A 143 -3.44 -23.08 2.91
C PRO A 143 -2.17 -22.96 2.08
N GLY A 144 -1.29 -23.94 2.22
CA GLY A 144 -0.11 -24.07 1.38
C GLY A 144 1.07 -23.21 1.85
N GLU A 145 2.03 -23.09 0.94
CA GLU A 145 3.31 -22.44 1.18
C GLU A 145 3.74 -21.58 -0.02
N VAL A 146 4.60 -20.64 0.22
CA VAL A 146 5.21 -19.79 -0.81
C VAL A 146 6.56 -20.39 -1.18
N ASP A 147 6.70 -20.79 -2.44
CA ASP A 147 7.99 -21.11 -3.05
C ASP A 147 8.63 -19.82 -3.60
N PHE A 148 9.75 -19.40 -3.03
CA PHE A 148 10.50 -18.24 -3.49
C PHE A 148 11.45 -18.56 -4.66
N GLY A 149 11.66 -19.82 -5.02
CA GLY A 149 12.51 -20.22 -6.14
C GLY A 149 12.22 -19.52 -7.47
N PRO A 150 10.96 -19.33 -7.89
CA PRO A 150 10.61 -18.61 -9.11
C PRO A 150 11.10 -17.15 -9.14
N MET A 151 11.17 -16.46 -7.99
CA MET A 151 11.71 -15.09 -7.89
C MET A 151 13.14 -15.02 -8.39
N PHE A 152 14.00 -15.96 -7.99
CA PHE A 152 15.41 -16.00 -8.38
C PHE A 152 15.64 -16.41 -9.84
N LYS A 153 14.63 -17.04 -10.49
CA LYS A 153 14.69 -17.41 -11.90
C LYS A 153 14.20 -16.28 -12.81
N ALA A 154 13.15 -15.56 -12.38
CA ALA A 154 12.44 -14.61 -13.21
C ALA A 154 12.97 -13.18 -13.07
N LEU A 155 13.51 -12.83 -11.90
CA LEU A 155 13.94 -11.47 -11.59
C LEU A 155 15.47 -11.34 -11.69
N TYR A 156 15.92 -10.16 -12.02
CA TYR A 156 17.34 -9.84 -12.02
C TYR A 156 17.89 -9.80 -10.59
N PRO A 157 19.18 -10.14 -10.38
CA PRO A 157 19.80 -9.92 -9.08
C PRO A 157 19.82 -8.43 -8.74
N PRO A 158 19.85 -8.07 -7.45
CA PRO A 158 20.10 -6.71 -7.03
C PRO A 158 21.40 -6.19 -7.65
N LEU A 159 21.32 -5.06 -8.35
CA LEU A 159 22.48 -4.37 -8.89
C LEU A 159 22.87 -3.25 -7.94
N GLU A 160 24.14 -2.87 -7.98
CA GLU A 160 24.57 -1.65 -7.32
C GLU A 160 23.79 -0.46 -7.87
N ILE A 161 23.22 0.34 -6.98
CA ILE A 161 22.53 1.56 -7.34
C ILE A 161 23.59 2.59 -7.69
N SER A 162 23.61 3.03 -8.96
CA SER A 162 24.43 4.17 -9.37
C SER A 162 23.81 5.47 -8.88
N GLU A 163 24.51 6.60 -9.00
CA GLU A 163 23.97 7.91 -8.65
C GLU A 163 22.67 8.26 -9.42
N THR A 164 22.44 7.67 -10.58
CA THR A 164 21.35 8.03 -11.49
C THR A 164 20.39 6.89 -11.80
N HIS A 165 20.78 5.63 -11.57
CA HIS A 165 19.96 4.46 -11.92
C HIS A 165 20.32 3.24 -11.09
N GLY A 166 19.33 2.42 -10.74
CA GLY A 166 19.52 1.18 -10.00
C GLY A 166 18.37 0.21 -10.22
N LEU A 167 18.64 -1.05 -9.91
CA LEU A 167 17.69 -2.14 -9.96
C LEU A 167 17.82 -3.00 -8.70
N ALA A 168 16.72 -3.29 -8.03
CA ALA A 168 16.67 -4.16 -6.87
C ALA A 168 15.53 -5.17 -7.00
N VAL A 169 15.68 -6.34 -6.39
CA VAL A 169 14.58 -7.29 -6.24
C VAL A 169 13.78 -6.91 -5.01
N TYR A 170 12.47 -6.88 -5.16
CA TYR A 170 11.52 -6.50 -4.13
C TYR A 170 10.39 -7.53 -4.06
N TRP A 171 9.89 -7.81 -2.87
CA TRP A 171 8.73 -8.65 -2.69
C TRP A 171 7.85 -8.14 -1.54
N GLU A 172 6.56 -8.43 -1.63
CA GLU A 172 5.57 -8.01 -0.64
C GLU A 172 4.44 -9.03 -0.50
N VAL A 173 3.78 -8.99 0.65
CA VAL A 173 2.53 -9.69 0.91
C VAL A 173 1.39 -8.69 0.83
N GLN A 174 0.43 -8.95 -0.05
CA GLN A 174 -0.75 -8.15 -0.24
C GLN A 174 -1.96 -8.85 0.37
N LEU A 175 -2.69 -8.13 1.23
CA LEU A 175 -3.99 -8.52 1.75
C LEU A 175 -5.05 -7.70 1.03
N LEU A 176 -5.85 -8.36 0.21
CA LEU A 176 -6.83 -7.75 -0.66
C LEU A 176 -8.24 -8.07 -0.15
N HIS A 177 -9.13 -7.09 -0.20
CA HIS A 177 -10.54 -7.24 0.14
C HIS A 177 -11.41 -6.61 -0.95
N ASP A 178 -12.52 -7.25 -1.30
CA ASP A 178 -13.37 -6.80 -2.41
C ASP A 178 -13.95 -5.38 -2.22
N GLU A 179 -14.13 -4.93 -0.97
CA GLU A 179 -14.78 -3.66 -0.65
C GLU A 179 -13.87 -2.58 -0.07
N PHE A 180 -12.63 -2.93 0.30
CA PHE A 180 -11.70 -2.04 0.99
C PHE A 180 -10.39 -1.90 0.24
N ILE A 181 -9.66 -0.81 0.56
CA ILE A 181 -8.33 -0.60 0.02
C ILE A 181 -7.36 -1.63 0.60
N ASP A 182 -6.55 -2.17 -0.27
CA ASP A 182 -5.59 -3.22 0.01
C ASP A 182 -4.56 -2.83 1.08
N HIS A 183 -4.12 -3.82 1.83
CA HIS A 183 -3.05 -3.68 2.82
C HIS A 183 -1.80 -4.41 2.34
N GLU A 184 -0.68 -3.69 2.27
CA GLU A 184 0.60 -4.20 1.80
C GLU A 184 1.57 -4.34 2.98
N LEU A 185 2.17 -5.52 3.09
CA LEU A 185 3.25 -5.83 4.04
C LEU A 185 4.53 -6.05 3.24
N LYS A 186 5.41 -5.09 3.26
CA LYS A 186 6.66 -5.14 2.50
C LYS A 186 7.64 -6.10 3.15
N GLY A 187 8.15 -7.03 2.34
CA GLY A 187 9.21 -7.91 2.75
C GLY A 187 10.55 -7.16 2.83
N PRO A 188 11.44 -7.55 3.76
CA PRO A 188 12.74 -6.92 3.86
C PRO A 188 13.58 -7.28 2.63
N VAL A 189 14.08 -6.28 1.92
CA VAL A 189 14.97 -6.46 0.76
C VAL A 189 16.29 -7.10 1.21
N ASP A 190 16.76 -6.78 2.40
CA ASP A 190 17.98 -7.31 3.00
C ASP A 190 17.90 -8.81 3.35
N SER A 191 16.72 -9.42 3.28
CA SER A 191 16.54 -10.85 3.52
C SER A 191 16.83 -11.72 2.29
N ILE A 192 17.16 -11.13 1.15
CA ILE A 192 17.53 -11.85 -0.07
C ILE A 192 19.03 -12.06 -0.08
N GLU A 193 19.47 -13.31 -0.06
CA GLU A 193 20.87 -13.63 -0.22
C GLU A 193 21.31 -13.40 -1.66
N VAL A 194 22.12 -12.36 -1.87
CA VAL A 194 22.62 -11.96 -3.20
C VAL A 194 23.44 -13.06 -3.86
N THR A 195 24.13 -13.86 -3.08
CA THR A 195 24.94 -14.99 -3.56
C THR A 195 24.14 -16.02 -4.37
N ASP A 196 22.86 -16.20 -4.05
CA ASP A 196 22.00 -17.15 -4.74
C ASP A 196 21.70 -16.76 -6.20
N PHE A 197 21.88 -15.51 -6.56
CA PHE A 197 21.73 -15.05 -7.95
C PHE A 197 22.90 -15.41 -8.84
N PHE A 198 24.10 -15.58 -8.28
CA PHE A 198 25.34 -15.81 -9.03
C PHE A 198 25.73 -17.28 -9.16
N ILE A 199 24.98 -18.20 -8.56
CA ILE A 199 25.16 -19.63 -8.75
C ILE A 199 24.64 -20.02 -10.15
N LYS A 200 25.56 -20.29 -11.06
CA LYS A 200 25.26 -20.76 -12.42
C LYS A 200 24.90 -22.24 -12.43
#